data_a9607c78461ad9f46a50cd557ce0665b
#
_entry.id   a9607c78461ad9f46a50cd557ce0665b
#
_cell.length_a   1.000
_cell.length_b   1.000
_cell.length_c   1.000
_cell.angle_alpha   90.00
_cell.angle_beta   90.00
_cell.angle_gamma   90.00
#
_symmetry.space_group_name_H-M   'P 1'
#
loop_
_entity.id
_entity.type
_entity.pdbx_description
1 polymer ?
#
loop_
_entity_poly.entity_id
_entity_poly.type
_entity_poly.pdbx_seq_one_letter_code
_entity_poly.pdbx_strand_id
1 'polypeptide(L)'
;YHAFYDENNADEKKECTTEICHSKKQFKSHLDLIKEKNMLTLQMKEVEMYIDGKIQLPKSVLITIDDGPKTKIAVDLLTEYKMYATIFLVTSWFDEKEYYKTDYIELHSHTHNMHDGGQCPGGQGSGIKCLPEEEIRKDLKQSREDLDGSTVFCYPFYEYNDYSIQMLK
;
A
#
# COMPACT_ATOMS: atom_id res chain seq x y z
N TYR A 1 -6.72 1.42 -2.20
CA TYR A 1 -7.47 0.58 -1.24
C TYR A 1 -6.76 0.58 0.11
N HIS A 2 -7.49 0.14 1.19
CA HIS A 2 -6.90 -0.04 2.52
C HIS A 2 -7.36 -1.35 3.15
N ALA A 3 -8.62 -1.50 3.51
CA ALA A 3 -9.14 -2.65 4.23
C ALA A 3 -10.24 -3.40 3.45
N PHE A 4 -10.36 -4.68 3.75
CA PHE A 4 -11.34 -5.57 3.11
C PHE A 4 -12.08 -6.41 4.17
N TYR A 5 -13.31 -6.78 3.85
CA TYR A 5 -14.13 -7.64 4.71
C TYR A 5 -14.96 -8.62 3.89
N ASP A 6 -15.25 -9.79 4.47
CA ASP A 6 -16.24 -10.71 3.90
C ASP A 6 -17.63 -10.26 4.33
N GLU A 7 -18.49 -9.92 3.41
CA GLU A 7 -19.88 -9.50 3.68
C GLU A 7 -20.73 -10.58 4.37
N ASN A 8 -20.28 -11.83 4.32
CA ASN A 8 -20.92 -12.96 5.02
C ASN A 8 -20.42 -13.13 6.46
N ASN A 9 -19.35 -12.42 6.85
CA ASN A 9 -18.84 -12.38 8.21
C ASN A 9 -19.38 -11.12 8.92
N ALA A 10 -20.33 -11.33 9.85
CA ALA A 10 -21.01 -10.23 10.53
C ALA A 10 -20.07 -9.39 11.39
N ASP A 11 -19.03 -9.99 11.98
CA ASP A 11 -18.05 -9.29 12.82
C ASP A 11 -17.13 -8.42 11.98
N GLU A 12 -16.56 -8.95 10.90
CA GLU A 12 -15.75 -8.17 9.97
C GLU A 12 -16.52 -6.99 9.38
N LYS A 13 -17.78 -7.23 8.98
CA LYS A 13 -18.66 -6.17 8.46
C LYS A 13 -18.93 -5.08 9.48
N LYS A 14 -19.09 -5.43 10.76
CA LYS A 14 -19.31 -4.47 11.84
C LYS A 14 -18.08 -3.62 12.14
N GLU A 15 -16.91 -4.20 12.01
CA GLU A 15 -15.63 -3.49 12.19
C GLU A 15 -15.29 -2.57 11.03
N CYS A 16 -15.87 -2.80 9.87
CA CYS A 16 -15.61 -2.07 8.62
C CYS A 16 -16.56 -0.89 8.46
N THR A 17 -16.34 0.18 9.21
CA THR A 17 -17.25 1.32 9.34
C THR A 17 -16.86 2.56 8.53
N THR A 18 -15.74 2.50 7.81
CA THR A 18 -15.19 3.63 7.06
C THR A 18 -15.33 3.46 5.56
N GLU A 19 -15.31 4.56 4.81
CA GLU A 19 -15.39 4.56 3.34
C GLU A 19 -14.18 3.90 2.64
N ILE A 20 -13.07 3.74 3.37
CA ILE A 20 -11.86 3.08 2.86
C ILE A 20 -11.93 1.54 2.94
N CYS A 21 -13.03 1.00 3.47
CA CYS A 21 -13.25 -0.42 3.66
C CYS A 21 -14.14 -0.98 2.55
N HIS A 22 -13.70 -2.03 1.89
CA HIS A 22 -14.38 -2.63 0.74
C HIS A 22 -14.80 -4.05 1.03
N SER A 23 -16.01 -4.43 0.62
CA SER A 23 -16.42 -5.84 0.70
C SER A 23 -15.67 -6.69 -0.33
N LYS A 24 -15.50 -7.98 -0.02
CA LYS A 24 -14.98 -8.98 -0.94
C LYS A 24 -15.70 -8.94 -2.30
N LYS A 25 -17.03 -8.84 -2.27
CA LYS A 25 -17.86 -8.75 -3.49
C LYS A 25 -17.56 -7.49 -4.29
N GLN A 26 -17.42 -6.34 -3.63
CA GLN A 26 -17.04 -5.09 -4.31
C GLN A 26 -15.68 -5.21 -4.99
N PHE A 27 -14.66 -5.64 -4.23
CA PHE A 27 -13.32 -5.77 -4.79
C PHE A 27 -13.28 -6.76 -5.95
N LYS A 28 -13.95 -7.91 -5.81
CA LYS A 28 -14.10 -8.87 -6.90
C LYS A 28 -14.71 -8.23 -8.15
N SER A 29 -15.74 -7.39 -8.01
CA SER A 29 -16.35 -6.72 -9.15
C SER A 29 -15.41 -5.73 -9.86
N HIS A 30 -14.48 -5.10 -9.11
CA HIS A 30 -13.42 -4.26 -9.69
C HIS A 30 -12.42 -5.11 -10.50
N LEU A 31 -12.02 -6.28 -9.99
CA LEU A 31 -11.12 -7.19 -10.71
C LEU A 31 -11.80 -7.76 -11.98
N ASP A 32 -13.08 -8.11 -11.88
CA ASP A 32 -13.89 -8.54 -13.05
C ASP A 32 -13.91 -7.46 -14.13
N LEU A 33 -14.07 -6.19 -13.75
CA LEU A 33 -14.05 -5.06 -14.69
C LEU A 33 -12.67 -4.87 -15.34
N ILE A 34 -11.58 -4.97 -14.57
CA ILE A 34 -10.21 -4.88 -15.09
C ILE A 34 -9.99 -5.97 -16.15
N LYS A 35 -10.42 -7.20 -15.86
CA LYS A 35 -10.34 -8.34 -16.76
C LYS A 35 -11.20 -8.14 -18.02
N GLU A 36 -12.46 -7.71 -17.88
CA GLU A 36 -13.37 -7.42 -19.00
C GLU A 36 -12.79 -6.36 -19.96
N LYS A 37 -12.17 -5.32 -19.41
CA LYS A 37 -11.54 -4.25 -20.18
C LYS A 37 -10.16 -4.60 -20.72
N ASN A 38 -9.67 -5.81 -20.50
CA ASN A 38 -8.32 -6.27 -20.90
C ASN A 38 -7.22 -5.29 -20.47
N MET A 39 -7.31 -4.79 -19.23
CA MET A 39 -6.30 -3.91 -18.68
C MET A 39 -5.18 -4.74 -18.05
N LEU A 40 -3.93 -4.32 -18.28
CA LEU A 40 -2.79 -4.90 -17.55
C LEU A 40 -2.73 -4.33 -16.13
N THR A 41 -2.46 -5.19 -15.15
CA THR A 41 -2.09 -4.74 -13.81
C THR A 41 -0.58 -4.60 -13.73
N LEU A 42 -0.10 -3.47 -13.18
CA LEU A 42 1.30 -3.09 -13.22
C LEU A 42 2.02 -3.40 -11.91
N GLN A 43 3.30 -3.70 -12.02
CA GLN A 43 4.28 -3.66 -10.95
C GLN A 43 4.95 -2.28 -10.88
N MET A 44 5.52 -1.90 -9.73
CA MET A 44 6.17 -0.59 -9.56
C MET A 44 7.31 -0.36 -10.53
N LYS A 45 8.07 -1.40 -10.87
CA LYS A 45 9.13 -1.32 -11.87
C LYS A 45 8.65 -0.85 -13.25
N GLU A 46 7.47 -1.30 -13.67
CA GLU A 46 6.89 -0.90 -14.96
C GLU A 46 6.42 0.57 -14.91
N VAL A 47 5.89 1.00 -13.74
CA VAL A 47 5.53 2.40 -13.50
C VAL A 47 6.76 3.30 -13.56
N GLU A 48 7.86 2.93 -12.91
CA GLU A 48 9.14 3.65 -12.96
C GLU A 48 9.66 3.76 -14.40
N MET A 49 9.69 2.65 -15.13
CA MET A 49 10.14 2.65 -16.53
C MET A 49 9.26 3.52 -17.42
N TYR A 50 7.96 3.58 -17.17
CA TYR A 50 7.04 4.44 -17.90
C TYR A 50 7.27 5.93 -17.58
N ILE A 51 7.45 6.29 -16.31
CA ILE A 51 7.75 7.66 -15.87
C ILE A 51 9.07 8.14 -16.48
N ASP A 52 10.08 7.27 -16.55
CA ASP A 52 11.38 7.54 -17.16
C ASP A 52 11.33 7.60 -18.70
N GLY A 53 10.17 7.34 -19.31
CA GLY A 53 10.02 7.31 -20.77
C GLY A 53 10.71 6.12 -21.47
N LYS A 54 11.07 5.08 -20.70
CA LYS A 54 11.76 3.89 -21.21
C LYS A 54 10.83 2.90 -21.89
N ILE A 55 9.55 2.89 -21.53
CA ILE A 55 8.52 2.04 -22.12
C ILE A 55 7.24 2.82 -22.38
N GLN A 56 6.41 2.29 -23.29
CA GLN A 56 5.03 2.68 -23.46
C GLN A 56 4.14 1.58 -22.89
N LEU A 57 3.13 1.95 -22.13
CA LEU A 57 2.18 1.00 -21.56
C LEU A 57 0.91 0.95 -22.41
N PRO A 58 0.34 -0.25 -22.64
CA PRO A 58 -1.01 -0.36 -23.13
C PRO A 58 -1.99 0.13 -22.06
N LYS A 59 -3.29 -0.07 -22.28
CA LYS A 59 -4.30 0.24 -21.26
C LYS A 59 -4.04 -0.55 -19.99
N SER A 60 -3.66 0.15 -18.92
CA SER A 60 -3.15 -0.45 -17.69
C SER A 60 -3.76 0.18 -16.45
N VAL A 61 -3.62 -0.49 -15.31
CA VAL A 61 -4.00 -0.02 -13.99
C VAL A 61 -2.94 -0.43 -12.97
N LEU A 62 -2.61 0.47 -12.06
CA LEU A 62 -1.84 0.17 -10.87
C LEU A 62 -2.82 -0.03 -9.70
N ILE A 63 -2.79 -1.20 -9.08
CA ILE A 63 -3.58 -1.50 -7.88
C ILE A 63 -2.68 -1.27 -6.68
N THR A 64 -3.04 -0.34 -5.80
CA THR A 64 -2.33 -0.07 -4.55
C THR A 64 -3.23 -0.33 -3.35
N ILE A 65 -2.63 -0.85 -2.28
CA ILE A 65 -3.29 -1.13 -1.01
C ILE A 65 -2.37 -0.60 0.09
N ASP A 66 -2.87 0.27 0.94
CA ASP A 66 -2.08 0.89 1.99
C ASP A 66 -2.36 0.23 3.36
N ASP A 67 -1.48 0.49 4.32
CA ASP A 67 -1.51 0.08 5.73
C ASP A 67 -1.08 -1.37 5.99
N GLY A 68 -1.76 -2.36 5.42
CA GLY A 68 -1.44 -3.78 5.57
C GLY A 68 -2.48 -4.63 6.31
N PRO A 69 -3.00 -4.24 7.49
CA PRO A 69 -4.02 -5.02 8.18
C PRO A 69 -5.28 -5.23 7.33
N LYS A 70 -5.96 -6.40 7.51
CA LYS A 70 -7.20 -6.75 6.81
C LYS A 70 -7.10 -6.82 5.27
N THR A 71 -5.91 -7.13 4.73
CA THR A 71 -5.69 -7.24 3.27
C THR A 71 -5.74 -8.67 2.73
N LYS A 72 -5.90 -9.69 3.60
CA LYS A 72 -5.94 -11.11 3.19
C LYS A 72 -6.89 -11.39 2.03
N ILE A 73 -8.09 -10.90 2.12
CA ILE A 73 -9.11 -11.10 1.09
C ILE A 73 -8.64 -10.60 -0.27
N ALA A 74 -7.98 -9.43 -0.29
CA ALA A 74 -7.44 -8.86 -1.51
C ALA A 74 -6.29 -9.70 -2.07
N VAL A 75 -5.36 -10.15 -1.22
CA VAL A 75 -4.23 -11.00 -1.61
C VAL A 75 -4.72 -12.31 -2.24
N ASP A 76 -5.69 -12.98 -1.61
CA ASP A 76 -6.28 -14.21 -2.11
C ASP A 76 -6.94 -14.00 -3.49
N LEU A 77 -7.74 -12.94 -3.66
CA LEU A 77 -8.41 -12.62 -4.92
C LEU A 77 -7.40 -12.22 -6.02
N LEU A 78 -6.42 -11.38 -5.71
CA LEU A 78 -5.39 -10.97 -6.68
C LEU A 78 -4.59 -12.17 -7.17
N THR A 79 -4.28 -13.11 -6.28
CA THR A 79 -3.60 -14.36 -6.63
C THR A 79 -4.47 -15.24 -7.51
N GLU A 80 -5.77 -15.40 -7.18
CA GLU A 80 -6.74 -16.15 -8.00
C GLU A 80 -6.88 -15.54 -9.40
N TYR A 81 -6.96 -14.21 -9.49
CA TYR A 81 -7.09 -13.48 -10.77
C TYR A 81 -5.77 -13.35 -11.54
N LYS A 82 -4.64 -13.67 -10.91
CA LYS A 82 -3.29 -13.44 -11.45
C LYS A 82 -3.06 -11.99 -11.83
N MET A 83 -3.47 -11.08 -10.94
CA MET A 83 -3.34 -9.64 -11.09
C MET A 83 -2.32 -9.09 -10.11
N TYR A 84 -1.41 -8.25 -10.60
CA TYR A 84 -0.40 -7.59 -9.77
C TYR A 84 -1.01 -6.48 -8.93
N ALA A 85 -0.51 -6.33 -7.72
CA ALA A 85 -0.78 -5.20 -6.85
C ALA A 85 0.43 -4.87 -5.98
N THR A 86 0.51 -3.63 -5.56
CA THR A 86 1.50 -3.13 -4.61
C THR A 86 0.83 -2.89 -3.26
N ILE A 87 1.38 -3.46 -2.19
CA ILE A 87 0.94 -3.18 -0.82
C ILE A 87 2.00 -2.33 -0.14
N PHE A 88 1.61 -1.15 0.35
CA PHE A 88 2.43 -0.29 1.15
C PHE A 88 2.18 -0.57 2.64
N LEU A 89 3.15 -1.20 3.31
CA LEU A 89 3.01 -1.67 4.69
C LEU A 89 3.52 -0.67 5.70
N VAL A 90 2.74 -0.45 6.75
CA VAL A 90 3.24 0.08 8.03
C VAL A 90 3.86 -1.12 8.78
N THR A 91 5.18 -1.24 8.70
CA THR A 91 5.83 -2.51 9.06
C THR A 91 5.78 -2.86 10.54
N SER A 92 5.53 -1.89 11.42
CA SER A 92 5.30 -2.14 12.85
C SER A 92 3.92 -2.75 13.18
N TRP A 93 2.97 -2.66 12.25
CA TRP A 93 1.62 -3.19 12.46
C TRP A 93 1.48 -4.64 12.02
N PHE A 94 2.55 -5.24 11.51
CA PHE A 94 2.42 -6.49 10.79
C PHE A 94 3.55 -7.48 11.09
N ASP A 95 3.22 -8.59 11.74
CA ASP A 95 4.16 -9.66 12.07
C ASP A 95 4.16 -10.81 11.05
N GLU A 96 3.15 -10.92 10.20
CA GLU A 96 2.94 -12.07 9.32
C GLU A 96 3.32 -11.82 7.86
N LYS A 97 4.58 -11.46 7.60
CA LYS A 97 5.10 -11.22 6.23
C LYS A 97 4.96 -12.42 5.27
N GLU A 98 4.91 -13.64 5.82
CA GLU A 98 4.68 -14.88 5.06
C GLU A 98 3.41 -14.85 4.23
N TYR A 99 2.43 -14.12 4.70
CA TYR A 99 1.12 -14.03 4.16
C TYR A 99 1.03 -13.37 2.77
N TYR A 100 1.95 -12.47 2.46
CA TYR A 100 2.03 -11.75 1.19
C TYR A 100 2.99 -12.37 0.18
N LYS A 101 3.57 -13.53 0.49
CA LYS A 101 4.46 -14.24 -0.43
C LYS A 101 3.69 -14.88 -1.58
N THR A 102 3.37 -14.08 -2.56
CA THR A 102 2.78 -14.51 -3.84
C THR A 102 3.49 -13.79 -4.97
N ASP A 103 3.51 -14.39 -6.16
CA ASP A 103 4.12 -13.79 -7.34
C ASP A 103 3.39 -12.51 -7.83
N TYR A 104 2.23 -12.22 -7.26
CA TYR A 104 1.36 -11.13 -7.68
C TYR A 104 1.36 -9.92 -6.74
N ILE A 105 2.04 -10.00 -5.60
CA ILE A 105 2.07 -8.93 -4.61
C ILE A 105 3.49 -8.42 -4.41
N GLU A 106 3.68 -7.12 -4.61
CA GLU A 106 4.88 -6.40 -4.21
C GLU A 106 4.65 -5.70 -2.87
N LEU A 107 5.66 -5.71 -2.01
CA LEU A 107 5.62 -5.05 -0.71
C LEU A 107 6.55 -3.84 -0.69
N HIS A 108 6.02 -2.68 -0.33
CA HIS A 108 6.76 -1.44 -0.23
C HIS A 108 6.44 -0.67 1.05
N SER A 109 7.22 0.35 1.35
CA SER A 109 7.17 1.05 2.63
C SER A 109 6.02 2.07 2.72
N HIS A 110 5.31 2.00 3.84
CA HIS A 110 4.40 3.04 4.34
C HIS A 110 4.84 3.54 5.71
N THR A 111 6.16 3.62 5.95
CA THR A 111 6.89 3.80 7.21
C THR A 111 6.97 2.54 8.06
N HIS A 112 7.83 2.57 9.08
CA HIS A 112 7.80 1.55 10.14
C HIS A 112 6.74 1.91 11.18
N ASN A 113 6.79 3.11 11.76
CA ASN A 113 5.90 3.55 12.86
C ASN A 113 5.53 5.04 12.81
N MET A 114 5.56 5.70 11.64
CA MET A 114 5.19 7.11 11.49
C MET A 114 3.80 7.32 10.90
N HIS A 115 2.94 6.31 10.95
CA HIS A 115 1.56 6.38 10.45
C HIS A 115 0.55 6.74 11.56
N ASP A 116 1.00 7.16 12.72
CA ASP A 116 0.11 7.64 13.77
C ASP A 116 -0.27 9.10 13.52
N GLY A 117 -1.57 9.38 13.60
CA GLY A 117 -2.08 10.74 13.50
C GLY A 117 -1.65 11.63 14.69
N GLY A 118 -1.54 12.94 14.45
CA GLY A 118 -1.28 13.91 15.52
C GLY A 118 0.19 14.04 15.95
N GLN A 119 1.12 13.37 15.29
CA GLN A 119 2.56 13.51 15.58
C GLN A 119 3.10 14.89 15.17
N CYS A 120 2.58 15.42 14.05
CA CYS A 120 2.97 16.73 13.53
C CYS A 120 1.78 17.69 13.42
N PRO A 121 2.00 19.02 13.49
CA PRO A 121 0.95 20.01 13.26
C PRO A 121 0.37 19.95 11.86
N GLY A 122 -0.96 20.11 11.75
CA GLY A 122 -1.71 20.23 10.50
C GLY A 122 -2.00 18.89 9.82
N GLY A 123 -3.14 18.82 9.14
CA GLY A 123 -3.65 17.62 8.49
C GLY A 123 -3.94 16.50 9.48
N GLN A 124 -3.65 15.27 9.10
CA GLN A 124 -3.73 14.09 9.98
C GLN A 124 -2.52 13.99 10.92
N GLY A 125 -1.44 14.70 10.59
CA GLY A 125 -0.28 14.84 11.47
C GLY A 125 0.76 13.73 11.36
N SER A 126 1.02 13.25 10.15
CA SER A 126 2.09 12.25 9.89
C SER A 126 3.45 12.70 10.41
N GLY A 127 4.13 11.81 11.14
CA GLY A 127 5.44 12.06 11.76
C GLY A 127 6.54 12.45 10.80
N ILE A 128 6.51 11.97 9.57
CA ILE A 128 7.53 12.27 8.55
C ILE A 128 7.65 13.77 8.22
N LYS A 129 6.66 14.58 8.55
CA LYS A 129 6.66 16.02 8.25
C LYS A 129 7.48 16.85 9.24
N CYS A 130 7.72 16.40 10.46
CA CYS A 130 8.30 17.24 11.48
C CYS A 130 9.15 16.54 12.55
N LEU A 131 9.15 15.21 12.61
CA LEU A 131 10.01 14.50 13.55
C LEU A 131 11.49 14.79 13.26
N PRO A 132 12.38 14.67 14.27
CA PRO A 132 13.81 14.83 14.06
C PRO A 132 14.34 13.93 12.95
N GLU A 133 15.30 14.44 12.15
CA GLU A 133 15.90 13.70 11.04
C GLU A 133 16.38 12.30 11.44
N GLU A 134 17.02 12.18 12.60
CA GLU A 134 17.52 10.90 13.11
C GLU A 134 16.41 9.89 13.33
N GLU A 135 15.26 10.32 13.85
CA GLU A 135 14.10 9.46 14.07
C GLU A 135 13.48 9.03 12.75
N ILE A 136 13.31 9.97 11.81
CA ILE A 136 12.77 9.66 10.47
C ILE A 136 13.69 8.66 9.75
N ARG A 137 15.00 8.92 9.71
CA ARG A 137 15.94 8.02 9.04
C ARG A 137 16.00 6.64 9.68
N LYS A 138 15.87 6.55 11.00
CA LYS A 138 15.81 5.27 11.71
C LYS A 138 14.55 4.50 11.34
N ASP A 139 13.39 5.15 11.30
CA ASP A 139 12.12 4.55 10.93
C ASP A 139 12.12 4.05 9.48
N LEU A 140 12.53 4.90 8.54
CA LEU A 140 12.62 4.55 7.11
C LEU A 140 13.60 3.40 6.87
N LYS A 141 14.74 3.41 7.56
CA LYS A 141 15.72 2.32 7.48
C LYS A 141 15.13 1.02 7.99
N GLN A 142 14.46 1.05 9.15
CA GLN A 142 13.80 -0.14 9.70
C GLN A 142 12.76 -0.70 8.74
N SER A 143 11.87 0.17 8.22
CA SER A 143 10.85 -0.25 7.26
C SER A 143 11.47 -0.88 6.00
N ARG A 144 12.56 -0.29 5.50
CA ARG A 144 13.27 -0.82 4.33
C ARG A 144 13.92 -2.18 4.58
N GLU A 145 14.53 -2.36 5.76
CA GLU A 145 15.12 -3.65 6.18
C GLU A 145 14.05 -4.72 6.36
N ASP A 146 12.92 -4.34 6.96
CA ASP A 146 11.76 -5.22 7.10
C ASP A 146 11.18 -5.71 5.77
N LEU A 147 11.38 -4.96 4.69
CA LEU A 147 10.85 -5.21 3.35
C LEU A 147 11.93 -5.61 2.32
N ASP A 148 12.99 -6.27 2.78
CA ASP A 148 14.07 -6.80 1.94
C ASP A 148 14.71 -5.76 1.00
N GLY A 149 14.78 -4.49 1.44
CA GLY A 149 15.44 -3.42 0.71
C GLY A 149 14.53 -2.61 -0.23
N SER A 150 13.23 -2.57 0.04
CA SER A 150 12.28 -1.76 -0.74
C SER A 150 12.79 -0.33 -1.02
N THR A 151 12.59 0.12 -2.26
CA THR A 151 13.00 1.45 -2.74
C THR A 151 11.81 2.36 -3.08
N VAL A 152 10.60 1.85 -2.95
CA VAL A 152 9.37 2.61 -3.19
C VAL A 152 8.70 2.95 -1.87
N PHE A 153 8.12 4.13 -1.79
CA PHE A 153 7.55 4.68 -0.57
C PHE A 153 6.19 5.35 -0.84
N CYS A 154 5.23 5.12 0.05
CA CYS A 154 3.97 5.84 0.08
C CYS A 154 3.90 6.71 1.35
N TYR A 155 3.57 8.00 1.19
CA TYR A 155 3.43 8.90 2.32
C TYR A 155 2.15 8.63 3.11
N PRO A 156 2.22 8.42 4.45
CA PRO A 156 1.04 8.33 5.29
C PRO A 156 0.12 9.54 5.10
N PHE A 157 -1.18 9.31 4.94
CA PHE A 157 -2.23 10.33 4.78
C PHE A 157 -2.03 11.27 3.58
N TYR A 158 -1.20 10.90 2.58
CA TYR A 158 -0.76 11.79 1.48
C TYR A 158 -0.03 13.05 1.98
N GLU A 159 0.50 13.03 3.19
CA GLU A 159 1.11 14.19 3.81
C GLU A 159 2.60 14.24 3.61
N TYR A 160 3.07 15.24 2.88
CA TYR A 160 4.47 15.51 2.64
C TYR A 160 4.76 17.02 2.65
N ASN A 161 6.03 17.38 2.76
CA ASN A 161 6.57 18.72 2.63
C ASN A 161 8.02 18.64 2.15
N ASP A 162 8.68 19.77 1.93
CA ASP A 162 10.06 19.82 1.44
C ASP A 162 11.02 19.05 2.35
N TYR A 163 10.79 19.09 3.66
CA TYR A 163 11.58 18.37 4.63
C TYR A 163 11.46 16.85 4.45
N SER A 164 10.24 16.34 4.39
CA SER A 164 10.00 14.90 4.21
C SER A 164 10.52 14.37 2.86
N ILE A 165 10.45 15.20 1.79
CA ILE A 165 11.04 14.87 0.49
C ILE A 165 12.57 14.73 0.59
N GLN A 166 13.23 15.55 1.40
CA GLN A 166 14.68 15.44 1.61
C GLN A 166 15.07 14.18 2.40
N MET A 167 14.21 13.69 3.28
CA MET A 167 14.48 12.48 4.07
C MET A 167 14.49 11.20 3.22
N LEU A 168 13.83 11.20 2.08
CA LEU A 168 13.77 10.04 1.15
C LEU A 168 14.91 10.02 0.12
N LYS A 169 15.71 11.07 0.07
CA LYS A 169 16.89 11.15 -0.83
C LYS A 169 18.13 10.56 -0.15
#